data_52f328bf72e251de97e42735cc260c6b
#
_entry.id   52f328bf72e251de97e42735cc260c6b
#
_cell.length_a   1.000
_cell.length_b   1.000
_cell.length_c   1.000
_cell.angle_alpha   90.00
_cell.angle_beta   90.00
_cell.angle_gamma   90.00
#
_symmetry.space_group_name_H-M   'P 1'
#
loop_
_entity.id
_entity.type
_entity.pdbx_description
1 polymer ?
#
loop_
_entity_poly.entity_id
_entity_poly.type
_entity_poly.pdbx_seq_one_letter_code
_entity_poly.pdbx_strand_id
1 'polypeptide(L)'
;MAEQYQETDFNSEEEEVTQSDRELVAFVVDHCDKWRDWRDTNYETKWDEYERIYYGIWSAEDRTRDSERSKIISPATRQAVDNRVAETMEGFAGSGKLFEISDDGLDQNSADVELMQSLLLEDTHNNAYINNVSSIVKLAELYGTGVGEVLVQTELERVPTTNEMPEQGMAEVGVTEREKVTVKVKPVHPRNLLVDPNADSVDESLGVAVEEYISYHQIVRGMASGVYKKVDIEPYYEDDDIEPSKLEATEYQDDKVKVIRYYGLVPRDLLESSGEVEQKAEELFPDDDEAAEMADLVEAVIVIANDSQLLKAERSPYMMED
;
A
#
# COMPACT_ATOMS: atom_id res chain seq x y z
N MET A 1 -25.71 35.72 -20.89
CA MET A 1 -24.43 35.89 -20.19
C MET A 1 -23.83 34.51 -20.11
N ALA A 2 -22.85 34.27 -20.96
CA ALA A 2 -22.10 33.00 -21.00
C ALA A 2 -20.90 33.22 -20.09
N GLU A 3 -20.84 32.50 -18.96
CA GLU A 3 -19.66 32.44 -18.12
C GLU A 3 -18.59 31.63 -18.87
N GLN A 4 -17.50 32.31 -19.18
CA GLN A 4 -16.28 31.73 -19.68
C GLN A 4 -15.68 30.89 -18.54
N TYR A 5 -15.72 29.57 -18.70
CA TYR A 5 -14.82 28.68 -17.96
C TYR A 5 -13.41 28.99 -18.44
N GLN A 6 -12.59 29.59 -17.59
CA GLN A 6 -11.16 29.66 -17.79
C GLN A 6 -10.62 28.21 -17.69
N GLU A 7 -10.20 27.68 -18.83
CA GLU A 7 -9.24 26.58 -18.88
C GLU A 7 -8.00 27.05 -18.11
N THR A 8 -7.80 26.51 -16.93
CA THR A 8 -6.52 26.63 -16.24
C THR A 8 -5.53 25.80 -17.08
N ASP A 9 -4.70 26.49 -17.84
CA ASP A 9 -3.51 25.95 -18.48
C ASP A 9 -2.66 25.28 -17.38
N PHE A 10 -2.74 23.95 -17.32
CA PHE A 10 -1.84 23.11 -16.56
C PHE A 10 -0.50 23.03 -17.30
N ASN A 11 0.18 24.18 -17.42
CA ASN A 11 1.54 24.23 -17.91
C ASN A 11 2.46 23.88 -16.73
N SER A 12 2.38 22.63 -16.27
CA SER A 12 3.30 22.09 -15.30
C SER A 12 4.62 21.78 -16.03
N GLU A 13 5.70 22.39 -15.58
CA GLU A 13 7.05 21.94 -15.92
C GLU A 13 7.11 20.46 -15.53
N GLU A 14 7.15 19.57 -16.51
CA GLU A 14 7.39 18.15 -16.33
C GLU A 14 8.79 18.03 -15.73
N GLU A 15 8.94 17.33 -14.62
CA GLU A 15 10.26 17.04 -14.06
C GLU A 15 10.95 16.08 -15.04
N GLU A 16 12.09 16.50 -15.59
CA GLU A 16 12.88 15.65 -16.47
C GLU A 16 13.29 14.38 -15.72
N VAL A 17 12.89 13.22 -16.26
CA VAL A 17 13.28 11.91 -15.73
C VAL A 17 14.79 11.77 -15.85
N THR A 18 15.48 11.76 -14.73
CA THR A 18 16.94 11.64 -14.68
C THR A 18 17.40 10.23 -15.06
N GLN A 19 18.68 10.08 -15.41
CA GLN A 19 19.24 8.76 -15.69
C GLN A 19 19.21 7.89 -14.43
N SER A 20 19.49 8.45 -13.27
CA SER A 20 19.42 7.79 -11.97
C SER A 20 18.00 7.27 -11.67
N ASP A 21 16.94 8.04 -11.98
CA ASP A 21 15.56 7.58 -11.80
C ASP A 21 15.26 6.34 -12.65
N ARG A 22 15.80 6.26 -13.87
CA ARG A 22 15.62 5.10 -14.76
C ARG A 22 16.37 3.87 -14.25
N GLU A 23 17.58 4.04 -13.74
CA GLU A 23 18.38 2.96 -13.17
C GLU A 23 17.75 2.43 -11.88
N LEU A 24 17.21 3.31 -11.04
CA LEU A 24 16.45 2.95 -9.84
C LEU A 24 15.18 2.15 -10.19
N VAL A 25 14.41 2.63 -11.17
CA VAL A 25 13.21 1.92 -11.65
C VAL A 25 13.60 0.54 -12.19
N ALA A 26 14.65 0.45 -13.01
CA ALA A 26 15.11 -0.82 -13.57
C ALA A 26 15.54 -1.80 -12.47
N PHE A 27 16.25 -1.34 -11.45
CA PHE A 27 16.64 -2.13 -10.30
C PHE A 27 15.44 -2.73 -9.57
N VAL A 28 14.46 -1.90 -9.22
CA VAL A 28 13.26 -2.34 -8.49
C VAL A 28 12.40 -3.29 -9.32
N VAL A 29 12.18 -2.96 -10.59
CA VAL A 29 11.34 -3.76 -11.49
C VAL A 29 11.96 -5.14 -11.74
N ASP A 30 13.28 -5.23 -11.97
CA ASP A 30 13.97 -6.51 -12.16
C ASP A 30 13.80 -7.45 -10.94
N HIS A 31 13.87 -6.92 -9.72
CA HIS A 31 13.61 -7.70 -8.51
C HIS A 31 12.13 -8.09 -8.38
N CYS A 32 11.24 -7.17 -8.62
CA CYS A 32 9.80 -7.43 -8.58
C CYS A 32 9.37 -8.50 -9.60
N ASP A 33 9.95 -8.50 -10.80
CA ASP A 33 9.67 -9.50 -11.83
C ASP A 33 10.12 -10.90 -11.40
N LYS A 34 11.32 -11.02 -10.85
CA LYS A 34 11.83 -12.30 -10.31
C LYS A 34 10.95 -12.82 -9.17
N TRP A 35 10.51 -11.95 -8.27
CA TRP A 35 9.65 -12.34 -7.15
C TRP A 35 8.24 -12.71 -7.62
N ARG A 36 7.73 -12.04 -8.65
CA ARG A 36 6.45 -12.36 -9.28
C ARG A 36 6.50 -13.74 -9.93
N ASP A 37 7.50 -14.02 -10.74
CA ASP A 37 7.67 -15.31 -11.40
C ASP A 37 7.75 -16.46 -10.39
N TRP A 38 8.48 -16.25 -9.29
CA TRP A 38 8.56 -17.23 -8.21
C TRP A 38 7.21 -17.45 -7.52
N ARG A 39 6.51 -16.37 -7.17
CA ARG A 39 5.17 -16.41 -6.55
C ARG A 39 4.19 -17.17 -7.43
N ASP A 40 4.10 -16.80 -8.69
CA ASP A 40 3.14 -17.36 -9.63
C ASP A 40 3.42 -18.86 -9.87
N THR A 41 4.68 -19.24 -10.01
CA THR A 41 5.06 -20.65 -10.16
C THR A 41 4.70 -21.50 -8.93
N ASN A 42 4.85 -20.97 -7.72
CA ASN A 42 4.72 -21.78 -6.50
C ASN A 42 3.34 -21.74 -5.84
N TYR A 43 2.58 -20.66 -6.03
CA TYR A 43 1.37 -20.39 -5.25
C TYR A 43 0.10 -20.13 -6.07
N GLU A 44 0.16 -19.56 -7.26
CA GLU A 44 -1.03 -19.13 -8.00
C GLU A 44 -2.03 -20.27 -8.21
N THR A 45 -1.60 -21.42 -8.69
CA THR A 45 -2.45 -22.58 -8.90
C THR A 45 -3.11 -23.06 -7.61
N LYS A 46 -2.41 -22.99 -6.47
CA LYS A 46 -2.95 -23.37 -5.16
C LYS A 46 -4.00 -22.39 -4.69
N TRP A 47 -3.76 -21.10 -4.87
CA TRP A 47 -4.70 -20.05 -4.51
C TRP A 47 -5.99 -20.13 -5.32
N ASP A 48 -5.89 -20.42 -6.63
CA ASP A 48 -7.06 -20.66 -7.49
C ASP A 48 -7.91 -21.84 -6.97
N GLU A 49 -7.24 -22.90 -6.51
CA GLU A 49 -7.96 -24.04 -5.93
C GLU A 49 -8.63 -23.67 -4.61
N TYR A 50 -7.97 -22.91 -3.73
CA TYR A 50 -8.55 -22.47 -2.45
C TYR A 50 -9.76 -21.58 -2.68
N GLU A 51 -9.69 -20.61 -3.59
CA GLU A 51 -10.83 -19.78 -3.98
C GLU A 51 -11.96 -20.61 -4.57
N ARG A 52 -11.65 -21.52 -5.47
CA ARG A 52 -12.63 -22.40 -6.10
C ARG A 52 -13.42 -23.19 -5.06
N ILE A 53 -12.72 -23.76 -4.07
CA ILE A 53 -13.35 -24.54 -2.99
C ILE A 53 -14.17 -23.64 -2.06
N TYR A 54 -13.64 -22.47 -1.71
CA TYR A 54 -14.32 -21.49 -0.87
C TYR A 54 -15.63 -21.00 -1.49
N TYR A 55 -15.60 -20.64 -2.77
CA TYR A 55 -16.80 -20.19 -3.50
C TYR A 55 -17.71 -21.34 -3.95
N GLY A 56 -17.31 -22.59 -3.77
CA GLY A 56 -18.09 -23.75 -4.17
C GLY A 56 -18.23 -23.88 -5.69
N ILE A 57 -17.18 -23.56 -6.43
CA ILE A 57 -17.13 -23.65 -7.88
C ILE A 57 -16.60 -25.03 -8.29
N TRP A 58 -17.33 -25.72 -9.18
CA TRP A 58 -16.89 -27.00 -9.72
C TRP A 58 -15.59 -26.86 -10.54
N SER A 59 -14.71 -27.86 -10.41
CA SER A 59 -13.54 -27.94 -11.29
C SER A 59 -13.97 -28.18 -12.75
N ALA A 60 -13.10 -27.87 -13.71
CA ALA A 60 -13.38 -28.11 -15.12
C ALA A 60 -13.65 -29.62 -15.39
N GLU A 61 -12.91 -30.50 -14.71
CA GLU A 61 -13.08 -31.96 -14.80
C GLU A 61 -14.44 -32.44 -14.25
N ASP A 62 -14.88 -31.85 -13.14
CA ASP A 62 -16.15 -32.19 -12.52
C ASP A 62 -17.37 -31.69 -13.33
N ARG A 63 -17.21 -30.61 -14.10
CA ARG A 63 -18.27 -30.09 -14.99
C ARG A 63 -18.61 -31.04 -16.13
N THR A 64 -17.65 -31.86 -16.54
CA THR A 64 -17.82 -32.85 -17.64
C THR A 64 -18.40 -34.18 -17.17
N ARG A 65 -18.53 -34.41 -15.85
CA ARG A 65 -19.16 -35.60 -15.30
C ARG A 65 -20.66 -35.58 -15.50
N ASP A 66 -21.26 -36.81 -15.56
CA ASP A 66 -22.63 -37.08 -15.87
C ASP A 66 -23.65 -36.08 -15.34
N SER A 67 -24.54 -35.65 -16.24
CA SER A 67 -25.59 -34.65 -15.99
C SER A 67 -26.70 -35.13 -15.00
N GLU A 68 -26.70 -36.39 -14.62
CA GLU A 68 -27.72 -36.99 -13.73
C GLU A 68 -27.41 -36.82 -12.23
N ARG A 69 -26.23 -36.38 -11.85
CA ARG A 69 -25.88 -36.16 -10.45
C ARG A 69 -26.17 -34.73 -10.02
N SER A 70 -26.59 -34.61 -8.76
CA SER A 70 -26.76 -33.27 -8.13
C SER A 70 -25.47 -32.45 -8.20
N LYS A 71 -25.59 -31.25 -8.69
CA LYS A 71 -24.45 -30.27 -8.79
C LYS A 71 -24.39 -29.33 -7.58
N ILE A 72 -24.88 -29.76 -6.44
CA ILE A 72 -24.85 -28.99 -5.19
C ILE A 72 -23.50 -29.22 -4.51
N ILE A 73 -22.75 -28.15 -4.28
CA ILE A 73 -21.56 -28.16 -3.45
C ILE A 73 -21.94 -27.68 -2.06
N SER A 74 -21.54 -28.45 -1.05
CA SER A 74 -21.73 -28.04 0.34
C SER A 74 -20.84 -26.84 0.65
N PRO A 75 -21.35 -25.73 1.24
CA PRO A 75 -20.56 -24.58 1.60
C PRO A 75 -19.71 -24.79 2.89
N ALA A 76 -19.36 -26.03 3.21
CA ALA A 76 -18.68 -26.38 4.46
C ALA A 76 -17.35 -25.67 4.66
N THR A 77 -16.55 -25.57 3.59
CA THR A 77 -15.27 -24.86 3.65
C THR A 77 -15.47 -23.37 3.90
N ARG A 78 -16.42 -22.75 3.21
CA ARG A 78 -16.75 -21.34 3.44
C ARG A 78 -17.21 -21.10 4.88
N GLN A 79 -18.11 -21.96 5.39
CA GLN A 79 -18.57 -21.85 6.77
C GLN A 79 -17.43 -22.03 7.78
N ALA A 80 -16.50 -22.95 7.52
CA ALA A 80 -15.35 -23.15 8.38
C ALA A 80 -14.43 -21.92 8.41
N VAL A 81 -14.11 -21.35 7.25
CA VAL A 81 -13.28 -20.13 7.14
C VAL A 81 -13.98 -18.95 7.81
N ASP A 82 -15.25 -18.69 7.49
CA ASP A 82 -15.98 -17.54 8.04
C ASP A 82 -16.16 -17.66 9.57
N ASN A 83 -16.40 -18.87 10.10
CA ASN A 83 -16.45 -19.12 11.55
C ASN A 83 -15.08 -18.87 12.20
N ARG A 84 -14.00 -19.34 11.57
CA ARG A 84 -12.64 -19.14 12.09
C ARG A 84 -12.29 -17.67 12.16
N VAL A 85 -12.61 -16.91 11.10
CA VAL A 85 -12.43 -15.44 11.09
C VAL A 85 -13.22 -14.81 12.25
N ALA A 86 -14.48 -15.20 12.45
CA ALA A 86 -15.32 -14.66 13.52
C ALA A 86 -14.73 -14.98 14.92
N GLU A 87 -14.29 -16.20 15.14
CA GLU A 87 -13.65 -16.62 16.42
C GLU A 87 -12.37 -15.83 16.69
N THR A 88 -11.52 -15.67 15.66
CA THR A 88 -10.26 -14.90 15.78
C THR A 88 -10.55 -13.43 16.09
N MET A 89 -11.54 -12.84 15.39
CA MET A 89 -11.91 -11.44 15.62
C MET A 89 -12.60 -11.23 16.97
N GLU A 90 -13.37 -12.20 17.48
CA GLU A 90 -13.92 -12.15 18.81
C GLU A 90 -12.81 -12.17 19.90
N GLY A 91 -11.78 -13.00 19.70
CA GLY A 91 -10.60 -13.02 20.57
C GLY A 91 -9.82 -11.70 20.56
N PHE A 92 -9.74 -11.05 19.38
CA PHE A 92 -8.98 -9.81 19.20
C PHE A 92 -9.75 -8.55 19.66
N ALA A 93 -11.00 -8.42 19.27
CA ALA A 93 -11.79 -7.18 19.44
C ALA A 93 -13.06 -7.37 20.31
N GLY A 94 -13.36 -8.59 20.77
CA GLY A 94 -14.60 -8.90 21.48
C GLY A 94 -14.78 -8.18 22.82
N SER A 95 -13.68 -7.75 23.46
CA SER A 95 -13.72 -6.97 24.69
C SER A 95 -14.14 -5.50 24.47
N GLY A 96 -14.18 -5.04 23.23
CA GLY A 96 -14.42 -3.63 22.87
C GLY A 96 -13.23 -2.71 23.17
N LYS A 97 -12.15 -3.23 23.76
CA LYS A 97 -10.89 -2.52 23.99
C LYS A 97 -9.80 -3.23 23.17
N LEU A 98 -9.25 -2.55 22.20
CA LEU A 98 -8.17 -3.08 21.36
C LEU A 98 -6.83 -3.08 22.09
N PHE A 99 -6.61 -2.11 22.94
CA PHE A 99 -5.39 -1.92 23.73
C PHE A 99 -5.72 -1.13 24.99
N GLU A 100 -4.85 -1.23 25.96
CA GLU A 100 -4.87 -0.46 27.19
C GLU A 100 -3.50 0.20 27.35
N ILE A 101 -3.51 1.50 27.61
CA ILE A 101 -2.28 2.26 27.86
C ILE A 101 -2.04 2.23 29.35
N SER A 102 -0.87 1.71 29.77
CA SER A 102 -0.40 1.80 31.15
C SER A 102 0.69 2.86 31.21
N ASP A 103 0.61 3.71 32.23
CA ASP A 103 1.67 4.66 32.56
C ASP A 103 2.62 4.01 33.57
N ASP A 104 3.79 3.59 33.11
CA ASP A 104 4.87 3.10 33.96
C ASP A 104 5.77 4.25 34.47
N GLY A 105 5.41 5.49 34.15
CA GLY A 105 6.13 6.70 34.50
C GLY A 105 5.92 7.14 35.92
N LEU A 106 6.87 7.92 36.45
CA LEU A 106 6.87 8.45 37.80
C LEU A 106 5.86 9.58 38.05
N ASP A 107 5.27 10.13 37.01
CA ASP A 107 4.29 11.22 37.07
C ASP A 107 2.91 10.70 36.61
N GLN A 108 2.13 10.23 37.56
CA GLN A 108 0.77 9.73 37.32
C GLN A 108 -0.20 10.87 36.97
N ASN A 109 -0.21 11.31 35.76
CA ASN A 109 -1.26 12.17 35.26
C ASN A 109 -2.32 11.31 34.51
N SER A 110 -3.16 10.64 35.30
CA SER A 110 -4.18 9.71 34.77
C SER A 110 -5.10 10.33 33.70
N ALA A 111 -5.31 11.65 33.79
CA ALA A 111 -6.13 12.37 32.81
C ALA A 111 -5.50 12.41 31.40
N ASP A 112 -4.18 12.51 31.31
CA ASP A 112 -3.48 12.55 30.01
C ASP A 112 -3.46 11.15 29.38
N VAL A 113 -3.32 10.10 30.17
CA VAL A 113 -3.38 8.70 29.73
C VAL A 113 -4.78 8.35 29.19
N GLU A 114 -5.85 8.74 29.91
CA GLU A 114 -7.22 8.54 29.47
C GLU A 114 -7.52 9.31 28.17
N LEU A 115 -7.02 10.55 28.04
CA LEU A 115 -7.17 11.35 26.84
C LEU A 115 -6.45 10.68 25.67
N MET A 116 -5.19 10.27 25.84
CA MET A 116 -4.41 9.58 24.82
C MET A 116 -5.11 8.28 24.37
N GLN A 117 -5.60 7.47 25.30
CA GLN A 117 -6.33 6.25 24.99
C GLN A 117 -7.60 6.54 24.21
N SER A 118 -8.36 7.58 24.59
CA SER A 118 -9.59 7.95 23.87
C SER A 118 -9.31 8.43 22.43
N LEU A 119 -8.26 9.23 22.23
CA LEU A 119 -7.85 9.69 20.90
C LEU A 119 -7.39 8.54 20.01
N LEU A 120 -6.58 7.62 20.52
CA LEU A 120 -6.15 6.45 19.76
C LEU A 120 -7.31 5.52 19.40
N LEU A 121 -8.27 5.32 20.31
CA LEU A 121 -9.48 4.54 20.01
C LEU A 121 -10.34 5.23 18.95
N GLU A 122 -10.46 6.56 18.99
CA GLU A 122 -11.16 7.32 17.97
C GLU A 122 -10.47 7.20 16.61
N ASP A 123 -9.15 7.31 16.55
CA ASP A 123 -8.38 7.14 15.31
C ASP A 123 -8.52 5.73 14.73
N THR A 124 -8.46 4.69 15.57
CA THR A 124 -8.68 3.31 15.09
C THR A 124 -10.09 3.09 14.56
N HIS A 125 -11.09 3.74 15.15
CA HIS A 125 -12.46 3.67 14.68
C HIS A 125 -12.64 4.42 13.34
N ASN A 126 -12.12 5.65 13.25
CA ASN A 126 -12.22 6.48 12.05
C ASN A 126 -11.51 5.87 10.84
N ASN A 127 -10.42 5.14 11.07
CA ASN A 127 -9.64 4.46 10.04
C ASN A 127 -10.12 3.05 9.72
N ALA A 128 -11.28 2.63 10.24
CA ALA A 128 -11.86 1.30 10.03
C ALA A 128 -10.88 0.15 10.35
N TYR A 129 -10.01 0.33 11.34
CA TYR A 129 -8.94 -0.58 11.69
C TYR A 129 -9.42 -2.03 11.89
N ILE A 130 -10.49 -2.23 12.67
CA ILE A 130 -11.07 -3.56 12.95
C ILE A 130 -11.51 -4.25 11.65
N ASN A 131 -12.15 -3.52 10.74
CA ASN A 131 -12.62 -4.07 9.47
C ASN A 131 -11.44 -4.49 8.57
N ASN A 132 -10.38 -3.68 8.57
CA ASN A 132 -9.18 -3.98 7.80
C ASN A 132 -8.43 -5.18 8.38
N VAL A 133 -8.29 -5.27 9.70
CA VAL A 133 -7.72 -6.45 10.38
C VAL A 133 -8.57 -7.69 10.12
N SER A 134 -9.91 -7.59 10.17
CA SER A 134 -10.80 -8.72 9.82
C SER A 134 -10.58 -9.20 8.39
N SER A 135 -10.33 -8.28 7.46
CA SER A 135 -10.00 -8.63 6.08
C SER A 135 -8.64 -9.33 5.96
N ILE A 136 -7.63 -8.87 6.71
CA ILE A 136 -6.31 -9.52 6.77
C ILE A 136 -6.42 -10.94 7.33
N VAL A 137 -7.17 -11.12 8.43
CA VAL A 137 -7.43 -12.44 9.04
C VAL A 137 -8.14 -13.35 8.04
N LYS A 138 -9.13 -12.83 7.29
CA LYS A 138 -9.83 -13.60 6.26
C LYS A 138 -8.87 -14.05 5.15
N LEU A 139 -7.98 -13.19 4.70
CA LEU A 139 -6.96 -13.54 3.71
C LEU A 139 -6.01 -14.61 4.27
N ALA A 140 -5.61 -14.49 5.54
CA ALA A 140 -4.77 -15.49 6.21
C ALA A 140 -5.45 -16.88 6.26
N GLU A 141 -6.72 -16.93 6.64
CA GLU A 141 -7.46 -18.20 6.72
C GLU A 141 -7.76 -18.82 5.34
N LEU A 142 -7.89 -17.99 4.30
CA LEU A 142 -8.19 -18.47 2.96
C LEU A 142 -6.94 -18.86 2.17
N TYR A 143 -5.88 -18.04 2.22
CA TYR A 143 -4.67 -18.21 1.42
C TYR A 143 -3.46 -18.73 2.20
N GLY A 144 -3.57 -18.82 3.53
CA GLY A 144 -2.47 -19.16 4.42
C GLY A 144 -1.53 -18.00 4.72
N THR A 145 -1.79 -16.81 4.17
CA THR A 145 -0.97 -15.61 4.37
C THR A 145 -1.87 -14.38 4.50
N GLY A 146 -1.72 -13.63 5.58
CA GLY A 146 -2.43 -12.37 5.81
C GLY A 146 -1.41 -11.25 5.98
N VAL A 147 -1.52 -10.23 5.14
CA VAL A 147 -0.61 -9.09 5.13
C VAL A 147 -1.37 -7.79 5.22
N GLY A 148 -0.88 -6.88 6.03
CA GLY A 148 -1.36 -5.52 6.14
C GLY A 148 -0.25 -4.53 5.81
N GLU A 149 -0.55 -3.58 4.95
CA GLU A 149 0.31 -2.44 4.63
C GLU A 149 -0.03 -1.28 5.56
N VAL A 150 0.96 -0.76 6.26
CA VAL A 150 0.80 0.44 7.10
C VAL A 150 1.11 1.67 6.26
N LEU A 151 0.12 2.52 6.09
CA LEU A 151 0.23 3.74 5.31
C LEU A 151 0.16 4.95 6.24
N VAL A 152 1.19 5.78 6.22
CA VAL A 152 1.21 7.07 6.89
C VAL A 152 0.89 8.14 5.87
N GLN A 153 -0.21 8.87 6.07
CA GLN A 153 -0.69 9.92 5.19
C GLN A 153 -0.77 11.24 5.95
N THR A 154 -0.18 12.28 5.39
CA THR A 154 -0.31 13.64 5.91
C THR A 154 -1.33 14.38 5.05
N GLU A 155 -2.44 14.77 5.65
CA GLU A 155 -3.49 15.53 4.98
C GLU A 155 -3.57 16.94 5.60
N LEU A 156 -3.81 17.96 4.76
CA LEU A 156 -4.07 19.32 5.22
C LEU A 156 -5.57 19.44 5.53
N GLU A 157 -5.89 19.51 6.81
CA GLU A 157 -7.26 19.72 7.28
C GLU A 157 -7.51 21.21 7.48
N ARG A 158 -8.63 21.72 6.92
CA ARG A 158 -9.07 23.10 7.11
C ARG A 158 -9.98 23.17 8.33
N VAL A 159 -9.44 23.71 9.43
CA VAL A 159 -10.18 23.86 10.68
C VAL A 159 -10.68 25.29 10.81
N PRO A 160 -11.98 25.50 11.06
CA PRO A 160 -12.49 26.82 11.34
C PRO A 160 -11.92 27.32 12.67
N THR A 161 -11.26 28.47 12.65
CA THR A 161 -10.71 29.12 13.83
C THR A 161 -11.48 30.38 14.13
N THR A 162 -11.89 30.55 15.38
CA THR A 162 -12.56 31.76 15.83
C THR A 162 -11.53 32.70 16.41
N ASN A 163 -11.24 33.79 15.69
CA ASN A 163 -10.40 34.86 16.20
C ASN A 163 -11.29 35.84 16.97
N GLU A 164 -11.17 35.86 18.28
CA GLU A 164 -11.80 36.87 19.11
C GLU A 164 -11.09 38.22 18.93
N MET A 165 -11.76 39.20 18.37
CA MET A 165 -11.26 40.59 18.39
C MET A 165 -11.81 41.28 19.64
N PRO A 166 -10.97 41.54 20.67
CA PRO A 166 -11.42 42.08 21.97
C PRO A 166 -12.03 43.47 21.89
N GLU A 167 -11.72 44.23 20.83
CA GLU A 167 -12.16 45.65 20.73
C GLU A 167 -13.53 45.86 20.10
N GLN A 168 -14.12 44.88 19.44
CA GLN A 168 -15.41 45.05 18.72
C GLN A 168 -16.49 44.04 19.08
N GLY A 169 -16.25 43.08 19.93
CA GLY A 169 -17.26 42.08 20.32
C GLY A 169 -17.74 41.18 19.16
N MET A 170 -17.03 41.16 18.04
CA MET A 170 -17.28 40.30 16.89
C MET A 170 -16.26 39.20 16.80
N ALA A 171 -16.73 37.97 16.63
CA ALA A 171 -15.86 36.82 16.32
C ALA A 171 -15.75 36.73 14.80
N GLU A 172 -14.52 36.83 14.29
CA GLU A 172 -14.24 36.54 12.88
C GLU A 172 -13.90 35.04 12.74
N VAL A 173 -14.64 34.35 11.89
CA VAL A 173 -14.40 32.95 11.58
C VAL A 173 -13.31 32.90 10.52
N GLY A 174 -12.10 32.56 10.93
CA GLY A 174 -10.99 32.28 10.03
C GLY A 174 -10.93 30.77 9.69
N VAL A 175 -10.17 30.42 8.68
CA VAL A 175 -9.83 29.03 8.35
C VAL A 175 -8.33 28.88 8.52
N THR A 176 -7.91 27.98 9.40
CA THR A 176 -6.51 27.64 9.58
C THR A 176 -6.26 26.26 9.00
N GLU A 177 -5.20 26.10 8.25
CA GLU A 177 -4.75 24.81 7.73
C GLU A 177 -3.89 24.12 8.81
N ARG A 178 -4.26 22.90 9.12
CA ARG A 178 -3.53 22.04 10.08
C ARG A 178 -3.12 20.78 9.38
N GLU A 179 -1.88 20.38 9.55
CA GLU A 179 -1.41 19.06 9.14
C GLU A 179 -2.00 18.00 10.07
N LYS A 180 -2.66 17.02 9.47
CA LYS A 180 -3.18 15.84 10.16
C LYS A 180 -2.45 14.61 9.62
N VAL A 181 -1.70 13.96 10.49
CA VAL A 181 -1.09 12.67 10.19
C VAL A 181 -2.11 11.58 10.50
N THR A 182 -2.39 10.74 9.51
CA THR A 182 -3.32 9.62 9.64
C THR A 182 -2.59 8.33 9.31
N VAL A 183 -2.67 7.36 10.22
CA VAL A 183 -2.11 6.02 10.03
C VAL A 183 -3.24 5.06 9.66
N LYS A 184 -3.13 4.40 8.52
CA LYS A 184 -4.11 3.44 8.02
C LYS A 184 -3.45 2.08 7.82
N VAL A 185 -4.13 1.02 8.22
CA VAL A 185 -3.73 -0.35 7.88
C VAL A 185 -4.60 -0.81 6.72
N LYS A 186 -3.98 -1.14 5.59
CA LYS A 186 -4.65 -1.62 4.38
C LYS A 186 -4.41 -3.11 4.22
N PRO A 187 -5.44 -3.95 4.05
CA PRO A 187 -5.25 -5.35 3.72
C PRO A 187 -4.63 -5.49 2.33
N VAL A 188 -3.57 -6.29 2.22
CA VAL A 188 -2.92 -6.62 0.96
C VAL A 188 -3.31 -8.03 0.55
N HIS A 189 -3.81 -8.18 -0.67
CA HIS A 189 -4.12 -9.50 -1.21
C HIS A 189 -2.81 -10.25 -1.49
N PRO A 190 -2.67 -11.55 -1.15
CA PRO A 190 -1.44 -12.31 -1.39
C PRO A 190 -0.96 -12.32 -2.84
N ARG A 191 -1.89 -12.22 -3.81
CA ARG A 191 -1.54 -12.09 -5.23
C ARG A 191 -0.87 -10.76 -5.59
N ASN A 192 -1.03 -9.76 -4.75
CA ASN A 192 -0.46 -8.43 -4.96
C ASN A 192 0.85 -8.24 -4.19
N LEU A 193 1.20 -9.20 -3.34
CA LEU A 193 2.41 -9.17 -2.55
C LEU A 193 3.56 -9.84 -3.29
N LEU A 194 4.68 -9.17 -3.35
CA LEU A 194 5.94 -9.67 -3.88
C LEU A 194 6.96 -9.66 -2.75
N VAL A 195 7.56 -10.80 -2.47
CA VAL A 195 8.56 -10.97 -1.41
C VAL A 195 9.79 -11.65 -1.96
N ASP A 196 10.94 -11.36 -1.39
CA ASP A 196 12.19 -12.02 -1.73
C ASP A 196 12.13 -13.51 -1.34
N PRO A 197 12.21 -14.45 -2.29
CA PRO A 197 12.16 -15.87 -2.00
C PRO A 197 13.40 -16.43 -1.31
N ASN A 198 14.49 -15.65 -1.25
CA ASN A 198 15.75 -16.08 -0.67
C ASN A 198 15.87 -15.74 0.82
N ALA A 199 14.99 -14.89 1.33
CA ALA A 199 15.00 -14.47 2.72
C ALA A 199 14.07 -15.34 3.58
N ASP A 200 14.48 -15.62 4.80
CA ASP A 200 13.67 -16.35 5.77
C ASP A 200 12.65 -15.46 6.48
N SER A 201 12.90 -14.15 6.53
CA SER A 201 12.00 -13.14 7.12
C SER A 201 11.95 -11.86 6.28
N VAL A 202 10.96 -11.02 6.55
CA VAL A 202 10.84 -9.70 5.90
C VAL A 202 12.01 -8.80 6.26
N ASP A 203 12.50 -8.87 7.50
CA ASP A 203 13.60 -8.06 8.01
C ASP A 203 14.95 -8.40 7.38
N GLU A 204 15.12 -9.66 6.94
CA GLU A 204 16.34 -10.14 6.26
C GLU A 204 16.25 -10.07 4.74
N SER A 205 15.08 -9.66 4.22
CA SER A 205 14.85 -9.59 2.77
C SER A 205 15.47 -8.32 2.18
N LEU A 206 15.82 -8.39 0.89
CA LEU A 206 16.20 -7.21 0.13
C LEU A 206 15.05 -6.18 0.14
N GLY A 207 13.81 -6.65 0.14
CA GLY A 207 12.64 -5.82 0.22
C GLY A 207 11.35 -6.58 0.00
N VAL A 208 10.27 -5.86 0.07
CA VAL A 208 8.91 -6.32 -0.18
C VAL A 208 8.22 -5.32 -1.11
N ALA A 209 7.46 -5.80 -2.05
CA ALA A 209 6.69 -4.91 -2.91
C ALA A 209 5.20 -5.27 -2.92
N VAL A 210 4.38 -4.25 -3.10
CA VAL A 210 2.94 -4.38 -3.28
C VAL A 210 2.57 -3.86 -4.66
N GLU A 211 2.02 -4.74 -5.48
CA GLU A 211 1.54 -4.44 -6.83
C GLU A 211 0.03 -4.20 -6.79
N GLU A 212 -0.44 -3.09 -7.33
CA GLU A 212 -1.84 -2.71 -7.27
C GLU A 212 -2.25 -1.92 -8.50
N TYR A 213 -3.51 -2.09 -8.92
CA TYR A 213 -4.12 -1.28 -9.97
C TYR A 213 -4.92 -0.16 -9.34
N ILE A 214 -4.45 1.07 -9.51
CA ILE A 214 -5.06 2.27 -8.94
C ILE A 214 -5.71 3.08 -10.07
N SER A 215 -6.84 3.73 -9.78
CA SER A 215 -7.48 4.63 -10.73
C SER A 215 -6.56 5.81 -11.08
N TYR A 216 -6.48 6.15 -12.38
CA TYR A 216 -5.69 7.27 -12.88
C TYR A 216 -5.98 8.57 -12.12
N HIS A 217 -7.25 8.84 -11.78
CA HIS A 217 -7.62 10.02 -11.01
C HIS A 217 -6.96 10.10 -9.62
N GLN A 218 -6.73 8.97 -8.97
CA GLN A 218 -6.07 8.97 -7.66
C GLN A 218 -4.59 9.36 -7.79
N ILE A 219 -3.95 8.94 -8.87
CA ILE A 219 -2.55 9.29 -9.15
C ILE A 219 -2.43 10.76 -9.50
N VAL A 220 -3.29 11.28 -10.38
CA VAL A 220 -3.33 12.71 -10.72
C VAL A 220 -3.58 13.56 -9.48
N ARG A 221 -4.46 13.13 -8.59
CA ARG A 221 -4.69 13.80 -7.31
C ARG A 221 -3.43 13.76 -6.42
N GLY A 222 -2.72 12.64 -6.39
CA GLY A 222 -1.44 12.50 -5.69
C GLY A 222 -0.37 13.46 -6.24
N MET A 223 -0.29 13.61 -7.56
CA MET A 223 0.58 14.59 -8.22
C MET A 223 0.18 16.03 -7.89
N ALA A 224 -1.12 16.32 -7.89
CA ALA A 224 -1.63 17.66 -7.58
C ALA A 224 -1.39 18.03 -6.10
N SER A 225 -1.41 17.07 -5.19
CA SER A 225 -1.12 17.28 -3.77
C SER A 225 0.38 17.27 -3.43
N GLY A 226 1.26 17.00 -4.41
CA GLY A 226 2.71 16.93 -4.18
C GLY A 226 3.21 15.63 -3.52
N VAL A 227 2.35 14.62 -3.40
CA VAL A 227 2.73 13.29 -2.89
C VAL A 227 3.55 12.52 -3.93
N TYR A 228 3.24 12.71 -5.20
CA TYR A 228 3.91 12.09 -6.34
C TYR A 228 4.58 13.13 -7.22
N LYS A 229 5.68 12.75 -7.87
CA LYS A 229 6.33 13.54 -8.92
C LYS A 229 5.34 13.74 -10.08
N LYS A 230 5.44 14.88 -10.74
CA LYS A 230 4.62 15.18 -11.91
C LYS A 230 5.24 14.52 -13.13
N VAL A 231 4.69 13.41 -13.55
CA VAL A 231 5.13 12.61 -14.70
C VAL A 231 3.95 12.36 -15.62
N ASP A 232 4.20 12.25 -16.90
CA ASP A 232 3.18 11.84 -17.87
C ASP A 232 2.97 10.34 -17.78
N ILE A 233 1.74 9.92 -17.48
CA ILE A 233 1.37 8.53 -17.28
C ILE A 233 0.24 8.17 -18.23
N GLU A 234 0.47 7.20 -19.06
CA GLU A 234 -0.58 6.60 -19.86
C GLU A 234 -1.36 5.56 -19.04
N PRO A 235 -2.69 5.54 -19.13
CA PRO A 235 -3.49 4.47 -18.51
C PRO A 235 -3.07 3.10 -19.02
N TYR A 236 -3.03 2.11 -18.15
CA TYR A 236 -2.74 0.73 -18.52
C TYR A 236 -3.98 0.11 -19.15
N TYR A 237 -3.86 -0.31 -20.39
CA TYR A 237 -4.86 -1.11 -21.08
C TYR A 237 -4.38 -2.57 -21.05
N GLU A 238 -5.11 -3.45 -20.37
CA GLU A 238 -4.89 -4.88 -20.53
C GLU A 238 -5.08 -5.26 -22.00
N ASP A 239 -4.09 -5.91 -22.61
CA ASP A 239 -4.14 -6.36 -23.99
C ASP A 239 -5.38 -7.27 -24.18
N ASP A 240 -6.18 -6.98 -25.20
CA ASP A 240 -7.53 -7.50 -25.47
C ASP A 240 -7.60 -9.00 -25.86
N ASP A 241 -6.68 -9.85 -25.39
CA ASP A 241 -6.70 -11.29 -25.70
C ASP A 241 -7.61 -12.15 -24.81
N ILE A 242 -8.28 -11.54 -23.82
CA ILE A 242 -9.32 -12.21 -23.06
C ILE A 242 -10.66 -11.72 -23.58
N GLU A 243 -11.36 -12.57 -24.38
CA GLU A 243 -12.75 -12.32 -24.76
C GLU A 243 -13.56 -11.96 -23.49
N PRO A 244 -14.07 -10.73 -23.35
CA PRO A 244 -14.94 -10.40 -22.24
C PRO A 244 -16.15 -11.32 -22.33
N SER A 245 -16.31 -12.19 -21.36
CA SER A 245 -17.57 -12.89 -21.16
C SER A 245 -18.66 -11.81 -21.15
N LYS A 246 -19.61 -11.90 -22.09
CA LYS A 246 -20.69 -10.97 -22.38
C LYS A 246 -21.58 -10.67 -21.16
N LEU A 247 -21.03 -10.00 -20.19
CA LEU A 247 -21.75 -9.15 -19.28
C LEU A 247 -21.45 -7.75 -19.79
N GLU A 248 -22.50 -7.09 -20.27
CA GLU A 248 -22.48 -5.76 -20.85
C GLU A 248 -21.55 -4.86 -20.05
N ALA A 249 -20.37 -4.62 -20.62
CA ALA A 249 -19.44 -3.62 -20.11
C ALA A 249 -20.14 -2.27 -20.23
N THR A 250 -20.63 -1.76 -19.15
CA THR A 250 -20.96 -0.34 -19.02
C THR A 250 -19.70 0.44 -19.36
N GLU A 251 -19.85 1.46 -20.20
CA GLU A 251 -18.84 2.36 -20.79
C GLU A 251 -17.95 3.12 -19.78
N TYR A 252 -17.78 2.62 -18.57
CA TYR A 252 -16.82 3.10 -17.58
C TYR A 252 -15.68 2.08 -17.47
N GLN A 253 -14.83 2.06 -18.48
CA GLN A 253 -13.48 1.56 -18.32
C GLN A 253 -12.77 2.60 -17.44
N ASP A 254 -12.72 2.34 -16.14
CA ASP A 254 -11.88 3.11 -15.23
C ASP A 254 -10.44 2.95 -15.71
N ASP A 255 -9.87 4.03 -16.23
CA ASP A 255 -8.46 4.08 -16.59
C ASP A 255 -7.63 3.72 -15.36
N LYS A 256 -7.11 2.52 -15.32
CA LYS A 256 -6.29 2.01 -14.23
C LYS A 256 -4.83 2.13 -14.57
N VAL A 257 -4.03 2.38 -13.57
CA VAL A 257 -2.57 2.41 -13.66
C VAL A 257 -2.01 1.34 -12.73
N LYS A 258 -1.12 0.52 -13.26
CA LYS A 258 -0.37 -0.43 -12.46
C LYS A 258 0.62 0.35 -11.59
N VAL A 259 0.56 0.16 -10.28
CA VAL A 259 1.47 0.81 -9.33
C VAL A 259 2.17 -0.23 -8.49
N ILE A 260 3.49 -0.17 -8.45
CA ILE A 260 4.33 -0.96 -7.57
C ILE A 260 4.81 -0.04 -6.45
N ARG A 261 4.54 -0.44 -5.20
CA ARG A 261 5.13 0.17 -4.01
C ARG A 261 6.17 -0.79 -3.46
N TYR A 262 7.41 -0.39 -3.52
CA TYR A 262 8.56 -1.15 -3.03
C TYR A 262 9.02 -0.57 -1.69
N TYR A 263 9.23 -1.46 -0.74
CA TYR A 263 9.76 -1.17 0.59
C TYR A 263 10.99 -2.04 0.78
N GLY A 264 12.16 -1.47 0.82
CA GLY A 264 13.37 -2.26 0.96
C GLY A 264 14.66 -1.50 0.69
N LEU A 265 15.72 -2.25 0.59
CA LEU A 265 17.06 -1.77 0.38
C LEU A 265 17.29 -1.42 -1.10
N VAL A 266 17.86 -0.26 -1.35
CA VAL A 266 18.29 0.21 -2.67
C VAL A 266 19.67 0.84 -2.58
N PRO A 267 20.45 0.81 -3.67
CA PRO A 267 21.73 1.52 -3.71
C PRO A 267 21.55 3.02 -3.42
N ARG A 268 22.36 3.55 -2.51
CA ARG A 268 22.26 4.93 -2.07
C ARG A 268 22.55 5.94 -3.18
N ASP A 269 23.49 5.62 -4.07
CA ASP A 269 23.86 6.43 -5.22
C ASP A 269 22.68 6.66 -6.19
N LEU A 270 21.75 5.69 -6.28
CA LEU A 270 20.54 5.80 -7.08
C LEU A 270 19.46 6.67 -6.41
N LEU A 271 19.45 6.73 -5.08
CA LEU A 271 18.48 7.52 -4.32
C LEU A 271 18.93 8.97 -4.13
N GLU A 272 20.21 9.17 -3.90
CA GLU A 272 20.81 10.48 -3.65
C GLU A 272 21.80 10.81 -4.78
N SER A 273 21.45 11.73 -5.65
CA SER A 273 22.32 12.22 -6.73
C SER A 273 23.46 13.11 -6.21
N SER A 274 24.19 12.72 -5.15
CA SER A 274 25.25 13.54 -4.57
C SER A 274 26.53 12.73 -4.30
N GLY A 275 27.58 13.12 -4.98
CA GLY A 275 28.91 12.53 -5.00
C GLY A 275 29.75 12.58 -3.70
N GLU A 276 29.12 12.70 -2.53
CA GLU A 276 29.84 12.63 -1.24
C GLU A 276 29.86 11.22 -0.61
N VAL A 277 29.08 10.30 -1.13
CA VAL A 277 28.84 8.98 -0.51
C VAL A 277 29.69 7.88 -1.11
N GLU A 278 30.07 8.00 -2.38
CA GLU A 278 30.95 7.02 -3.07
C GLU A 278 32.29 6.77 -2.34
N GLN A 279 32.84 7.77 -1.67
CA GLN A 279 34.15 7.67 -1.03
C GLN A 279 34.18 6.76 0.21
N LYS A 280 33.07 6.52 0.88
CA LYS A 280 33.04 5.76 2.14
C LYS A 280 32.96 4.25 1.94
N ALA A 281 32.24 3.80 0.92
CA ALA A 281 32.11 2.36 0.61
C ALA A 281 33.39 1.81 -0.04
N GLU A 282 34.01 2.57 -0.96
CA GLU A 282 35.32 2.25 -1.54
C GLU A 282 36.46 2.19 -0.51
N GLU A 283 36.41 3.01 0.54
CA GLU A 283 37.39 2.97 1.64
C GLU A 283 37.28 1.69 2.48
N LEU A 284 36.09 1.09 2.62
CA LEU A 284 35.84 -0.11 3.40
C LEU A 284 36.15 -1.41 2.62
N PHE A 285 35.90 -1.39 1.30
CA PHE A 285 36.10 -2.56 0.43
C PHE A 285 36.87 -2.19 -0.85
N PRO A 286 38.15 -1.78 -0.75
CA PRO A 286 38.92 -1.23 -1.88
C PRO A 286 39.22 -2.22 -3.01
N ASP A 287 39.00 -3.51 -2.80
CA ASP A 287 39.33 -4.55 -3.76
C ASP A 287 38.10 -5.38 -4.22
N ASP A 288 36.89 -4.99 -3.82
CA ASP A 288 35.65 -5.74 -4.13
C ASP A 288 34.49 -4.78 -4.39
N ASP A 289 34.27 -4.47 -5.68
CA ASP A 289 33.25 -3.52 -6.13
C ASP A 289 31.83 -4.01 -5.77
N GLU A 290 31.55 -5.33 -5.85
CA GLU A 290 30.24 -5.89 -5.50
C GLU A 290 29.96 -5.79 -3.99
N ALA A 291 30.97 -6.00 -3.15
CA ALA A 291 30.83 -5.83 -1.70
C ALA A 291 30.67 -4.37 -1.30
N ALA A 292 31.30 -3.43 -2.01
CA ALA A 292 31.14 -2.01 -1.80
C ALA A 292 29.72 -1.53 -2.16
N GLU A 293 29.18 -1.98 -3.29
CA GLU A 293 27.80 -1.70 -3.68
C GLU A 293 26.78 -2.26 -2.67
N MET A 294 26.99 -3.48 -2.16
CA MET A 294 26.11 -4.06 -1.14
C MET A 294 26.21 -3.39 0.23
N ALA A 295 27.35 -2.82 0.56
CA ALA A 295 27.55 -2.11 1.84
C ALA A 295 26.88 -0.73 1.87
N ASP A 296 26.53 -0.17 0.73
CA ASP A 296 25.91 1.15 0.64
C ASP A 296 24.43 1.09 0.25
N LEU A 297 23.72 0.09 0.77
CA LEU A 297 22.28 -0.02 0.62
C LEU A 297 21.55 0.82 1.69
N VAL A 298 20.49 1.48 1.27
CA VAL A 298 19.63 2.31 2.14
C VAL A 298 18.18 1.87 2.02
N GLU A 299 17.48 1.79 3.14
CA GLU A 299 16.04 1.53 3.10
C GLU A 299 15.28 2.70 2.50
N ALA A 300 14.45 2.39 1.51
CA ALA A 300 13.66 3.37 0.80
C ALA A 300 12.23 2.88 0.52
N VAL A 301 11.35 3.85 0.31
CA VAL A 301 10.02 3.64 -0.22
C VAL A 301 9.98 4.20 -1.64
N ILE A 302 9.77 3.30 -2.60
CA ILE A 302 9.74 3.64 -4.02
C ILE A 302 8.38 3.31 -4.59
N VAL A 303 7.81 4.24 -5.33
CA VAL A 303 6.53 4.07 -6.01
C VAL A 303 6.74 4.25 -7.50
N ILE A 304 6.40 3.22 -8.27
CA ILE A 304 6.58 3.16 -9.72
C ILE A 304 5.23 2.95 -10.38
N ALA A 305 4.96 3.67 -11.47
CA ALA A 305 3.81 3.46 -12.33
C ALA A 305 4.20 2.76 -13.63
N ASN A 306 3.37 1.80 -14.06
CA ASN A 306 3.49 1.08 -15.32
C ASN A 306 4.91 0.53 -15.60
N ASP A 307 5.61 0.09 -14.55
CA ASP A 307 6.96 -0.48 -14.60
C ASP A 307 8.03 0.45 -15.23
N SER A 308 7.73 1.72 -15.42
CA SER A 308 8.58 2.65 -16.17
C SER A 308 8.70 4.06 -15.58
N GLN A 309 7.71 4.52 -14.83
CA GLN A 309 7.64 5.90 -14.35
C GLN A 309 7.80 5.95 -12.84
N LEU A 310 8.83 6.68 -12.37
CA LEU A 310 9.06 6.91 -10.95
C LEU A 310 8.12 7.98 -10.42
N LEU A 311 7.19 7.58 -9.53
CA LEU A 311 6.27 8.50 -8.88
C LEU A 311 6.82 9.07 -7.58
N LYS A 312 7.57 8.25 -6.83
CA LYS A 312 8.09 8.65 -5.52
C LYS A 312 9.33 7.82 -5.19
N ALA A 313 10.34 8.48 -4.64
CA ALA A 313 11.50 7.84 -4.06
C ALA A 313 11.90 8.62 -2.81
N GLU A 314 11.80 7.98 -1.65
CA GLU A 314 12.12 8.60 -0.36
C GLU A 314 12.76 7.55 0.54
N ARG A 315 13.59 8.00 1.49
CA ARG A 315 14.03 7.12 2.58
C ARG A 315 12.84 6.60 3.37
N SER A 316 12.92 5.37 3.83
CA SER A 316 11.85 4.77 4.61
C SER A 316 11.54 5.62 5.86
N PRO A 317 10.29 6.06 6.07
CA PRO A 317 9.91 6.75 7.28
C PRO A 317 9.79 5.81 8.48
N TYR A 318 9.98 4.51 8.26
CA TYR A 318 9.82 3.45 9.26
C TYR A 318 11.16 3.01 9.87
N MET A 319 12.28 3.62 9.44
CA MET A 319 13.56 3.36 10.07
C MET A 319 13.51 3.79 11.54
N MET A 320 13.71 2.83 12.42
CA MET A 320 14.18 3.15 13.76
C MET A 320 15.67 3.47 13.62
N GLU A 321 16.05 4.72 13.86
CA GLU A 321 17.45 5.05 14.13
C GLU A 321 17.85 4.29 15.40
N ASP A 322 18.81 3.37 15.26
CA ASP A 322 19.51 2.73 16.38
C ASP A 322 20.37 3.74 17.15
#